data_e003f98006c2fbb444861db956c6a5c1
#
_entry.id   e003f98006c2fbb444861db956c6a5c1
#
_cell.length_a   1.000
_cell.length_b   1.000
_cell.length_c   1.000
_cell.angle_alpha   90.00
_cell.angle_beta   90.00
_cell.angle_gamma   90.00
#
_symmetry.space_group_name_H-M   'P 1'
#
loop_
_entity.id
_entity.type
_entity.pdbx_description
1 polymer ?
#
loop_
_entity_poly.entity_id
_entity_poly.type
_entity_poly.pdbx_seq_one_letter_code
_entity_poly.pdbx_strand_id
1 'polypeptide(L)'
;MRLWNFVKEHMLENFDQQICEDGASLSYEETVIWAESFAQRLHGVNCCAILCSSEMAAAMSLLACFAAEVTAVPLSMRYGEAHCNKILDRIRPDAIIMDAGGEIAVYRLKDGQYIPPDEHPALIMCTSGTTGTPKGAMLSERSIVTNVSDIADYFLLDRSDTILIARPLYHCAVLTGEFLTALVRGANIRFYSGQFNPAKMLTLIKEHRITAFCGTPTLLSVMARFNRSDATETLRHICISGECMRSDAGTKIRLAFPTCSIYHVYGLTEACPRVSYLPPKYFSIYPDCVGIPLKSVSVKILNDRGIPCRKNEEGILYVKGDSIMLGYYGEPEKTRNILKDGWLCTGDIAVTNSAGFLKILGRRDDLIIKSGMNIYPAEVEGVLKQDSRVKEVLVYGFHTPFGTQVGMKLVGNFSSTKEVRQLCMSVLPSFQVPAVIELVDSLPKNGSGKTIRRA
;
A
#
# COMPACT_ATOMS: atom_id res chain seq x y z
N MET A 1 16.95 10.51 16.02
CA MET A 1 17.22 9.09 16.39
C MET A 1 17.45 8.34 15.09
N ARG A 2 18.50 7.51 15.02
CA ARG A 2 18.76 6.63 13.86
C ARG A 2 17.67 5.56 13.77
N LEU A 3 17.25 5.24 12.54
CA LEU A 3 16.19 4.24 12.31
C LEU A 3 16.55 2.88 12.91
N TRP A 4 17.80 2.41 12.71
CA TRP A 4 18.24 1.15 13.28
C TRP A 4 18.16 1.14 14.80
N ASN A 5 18.65 2.18 15.46
CA ASN A 5 18.61 2.26 16.92
C ASN A 5 17.18 2.24 17.45
N PHE A 6 16.27 2.97 16.79
CA PHE A 6 14.85 2.97 17.13
C PHE A 6 14.23 1.58 17.05
N VAL A 7 14.44 0.87 15.94
CA VAL A 7 13.90 -0.48 15.74
C VAL A 7 14.54 -1.49 16.68
N LYS A 8 15.88 -1.46 16.80
CA LYS A 8 16.65 -2.36 17.66
C LYS A 8 16.25 -2.26 19.12
N GLU A 9 16.09 -1.05 19.65
CA GLU A 9 15.66 -0.81 21.04
C GLU A 9 14.36 -1.54 21.35
N HIS A 10 13.32 -1.34 20.53
CA HIS A 10 12.03 -2.01 20.69
C HIS A 10 12.10 -3.53 20.49
N MET A 11 12.94 -4.02 19.57
CA MET A 11 13.16 -5.45 19.39
C MET A 11 13.80 -6.09 20.62
N LEU A 12 14.79 -5.44 21.24
CA LEU A 12 15.48 -5.96 22.42
C LEU A 12 14.59 -5.90 23.69
N GLU A 13 13.68 -4.92 23.79
CA GLU A 13 12.64 -4.91 24.81
C GLU A 13 11.67 -6.10 24.69
N ASN A 14 11.55 -6.65 23.48
CA ASN A 14 10.67 -7.77 23.12
C ASN A 14 11.45 -8.96 22.54
N PHE A 15 12.62 -9.24 23.08
CA PHE A 15 13.67 -10.13 22.55
C PHE A 15 13.20 -11.55 22.20
N ASP A 16 12.20 -12.07 22.90
CA ASP A 16 11.62 -13.42 22.76
C ASP A 16 10.52 -13.54 21.68
N GLN A 17 10.05 -12.40 21.12
CA GLN A 17 9.08 -12.42 20.03
C GLN A 17 9.69 -12.99 18.75
N GLN A 18 8.85 -13.52 17.86
CA GLN A 18 9.29 -14.33 16.72
C GLN A 18 8.95 -13.71 15.38
N ILE A 19 9.86 -13.88 14.43
CA ILE A 19 9.64 -13.66 12.99
C ILE A 19 9.67 -15.03 12.33
N CYS A 20 8.59 -15.40 11.66
CA CYS A 20 8.40 -16.75 11.11
C CYS A 20 8.00 -16.72 9.63
N GLU A 21 8.50 -17.69 8.85
CA GLU A 21 8.05 -18.00 7.49
C GLU A 21 8.30 -19.47 7.17
N ASP A 22 7.30 -20.20 6.67
CA ASP A 22 7.40 -21.57 6.13
C ASP A 22 8.21 -22.55 7.02
N GLY A 23 8.01 -22.49 8.33
CA GLY A 23 8.69 -23.36 9.30
C GLY A 23 10.02 -22.83 9.83
N ALA A 24 10.60 -21.80 9.21
CA ALA A 24 11.73 -21.06 9.77
C ALA A 24 11.23 -20.04 10.82
N SER A 25 12.00 -19.86 11.87
CA SER A 25 11.71 -18.87 12.91
C SER A 25 13.00 -18.32 13.50
N LEU A 26 13.02 -17.02 13.77
CA LEU A 26 14.06 -16.31 14.52
C LEU A 26 13.41 -15.46 15.59
N SER A 27 14.00 -15.44 16.78
CA SER A 27 13.63 -14.45 17.79
C SER A 27 14.08 -13.04 17.38
N TYR A 28 13.52 -12.03 18.02
CA TYR A 28 13.95 -10.64 17.81
C TYR A 28 15.42 -10.44 18.18
N GLU A 29 15.90 -11.09 19.25
CA GLU A 29 17.32 -11.06 19.63
C GLU A 29 18.22 -11.68 18.57
N GLU A 30 17.88 -12.90 18.09
CA GLU A 30 18.62 -13.56 17.02
C GLU A 30 18.62 -12.72 15.73
N THR A 31 17.49 -12.08 15.43
CA THR A 31 17.35 -11.18 14.28
C THR A 31 18.26 -9.96 14.39
N VAL A 32 18.35 -9.33 15.56
CA VAL A 32 19.27 -8.20 15.81
C VAL A 32 20.72 -8.64 15.65
N ILE A 33 21.12 -9.75 16.27
CA ILE A 33 22.49 -10.29 16.16
C ILE A 33 22.83 -10.59 14.69
N TRP A 34 21.91 -11.22 13.98
CA TRP A 34 22.10 -11.53 12.56
C TRP A 34 22.25 -10.26 11.72
N ALA A 35 21.36 -9.27 11.89
CA ALA A 35 21.38 -8.03 11.13
C ALA A 35 22.68 -7.24 11.33
N GLU A 36 23.18 -7.12 12.56
CA GLU A 36 24.43 -6.43 12.86
C GLU A 36 25.66 -7.19 12.32
N SER A 37 25.66 -8.52 12.38
CA SER A 37 26.69 -9.35 11.77
C SER A 37 26.70 -9.22 10.26
N PHE A 38 25.53 -9.30 9.61
CA PHE A 38 25.40 -9.19 8.16
C PHE A 38 25.74 -7.78 7.64
N ALA A 39 25.46 -6.74 8.43
CA ALA A 39 25.80 -5.35 8.11
C ALA A 39 27.29 -5.15 7.78
N GLN A 40 28.18 -5.94 8.39
CA GLN A 40 29.62 -5.89 8.10
C GLN A 40 29.94 -6.22 6.63
N ARG A 41 29.10 -7.04 5.97
CA ARG A 41 29.28 -7.38 4.54
C ARG A 41 28.91 -6.22 3.61
N LEU A 42 28.20 -5.21 4.14
CA LEU A 42 27.77 -4.01 3.42
C LEU A 42 28.77 -2.85 3.57
N HIS A 43 29.91 -3.06 4.22
CA HIS A 43 30.94 -2.02 4.34
C HIS A 43 31.36 -1.46 2.97
N GLY A 44 31.30 -0.13 2.81
CA GLY A 44 31.61 0.57 1.56
C GLY A 44 30.50 0.48 0.49
N VAL A 45 29.30 0.06 0.85
CA VAL A 45 28.09 0.13 0.02
C VAL A 45 27.28 1.35 0.48
N ASN A 46 26.84 2.21 -0.44
CA ASN A 46 25.97 3.35 -0.13
C ASN A 46 24.49 3.03 -0.42
N CYS A 47 24.24 2.22 -1.46
CA CYS A 47 22.92 1.81 -1.88
C CYS A 47 22.87 0.34 -2.25
N CYS A 48 21.89 -0.39 -1.72
CA CYS A 48 21.73 -1.82 -1.92
C CYS A 48 20.31 -2.16 -2.37
N ALA A 49 20.17 -2.82 -3.51
CA ALA A 49 18.91 -3.43 -3.91
C ALA A 49 18.69 -4.73 -3.12
N ILE A 50 17.43 -5.02 -2.77
CA ILE A 50 17.04 -6.25 -2.08
C ILE A 50 16.07 -7.00 -2.98
N LEU A 51 16.46 -8.17 -3.45
CA LEU A 51 15.69 -9.01 -4.35
C LEU A 51 15.66 -10.45 -3.84
N CYS A 52 14.94 -10.65 -2.75
CA CYS A 52 14.76 -11.96 -2.12
C CYS A 52 13.44 -12.61 -2.55
N SER A 53 13.44 -13.93 -2.60
CA SER A 53 12.25 -14.75 -2.85
C SER A 53 11.41 -14.97 -1.59
N SER A 54 12.07 -15.03 -0.42
CA SER A 54 11.48 -15.11 0.91
C SER A 54 11.23 -13.70 1.46
N GLU A 55 10.04 -13.48 2.03
CA GLU A 55 9.71 -12.20 2.68
C GLU A 55 10.51 -12.02 3.99
N MET A 56 10.81 -13.13 4.69
CA MET A 56 11.68 -13.12 5.87
C MET A 56 13.11 -12.75 5.49
N ALA A 57 13.65 -13.30 4.40
CA ALA A 57 14.98 -12.93 3.90
C ALA A 57 15.03 -11.46 3.47
N ALA A 58 13.97 -10.95 2.84
CA ALA A 58 13.85 -9.54 2.50
C ALA A 58 13.81 -8.65 3.77
N ALA A 59 13.06 -9.05 4.79
CA ALA A 59 12.98 -8.36 6.08
C ALA A 59 14.33 -8.31 6.79
N MET A 60 15.03 -9.43 6.86
CA MET A 60 16.37 -9.53 7.43
C MET A 60 17.36 -8.63 6.70
N SER A 61 17.33 -8.65 5.35
CA SER A 61 18.19 -7.82 4.50
C SER A 61 17.93 -6.32 4.70
N LEU A 62 16.67 -5.92 4.87
CA LEU A 62 16.28 -4.54 5.19
C LEU A 62 16.86 -4.09 6.53
N LEU A 63 16.73 -4.91 7.57
CA LEU A 63 17.26 -4.60 8.90
C LEU A 63 18.79 -4.50 8.86
N ALA A 64 19.48 -5.35 8.10
CA ALA A 64 20.92 -5.27 7.90
C ALA A 64 21.35 -3.99 7.16
N CYS A 65 20.59 -3.53 6.15
CA CYS A 65 20.82 -2.25 5.50
C CYS A 65 20.64 -1.08 6.48
N PHE A 66 19.63 -1.11 7.34
CA PHE A 66 19.43 -0.09 8.38
C PHE A 66 20.58 -0.09 9.39
N ALA A 67 21.05 -1.27 9.81
CA ALA A 67 22.19 -1.40 10.72
C ALA A 67 23.51 -0.90 10.10
N ALA A 68 23.67 -1.05 8.78
CA ALA A 68 24.84 -0.58 8.04
C ALA A 68 24.71 0.88 7.55
N GLU A 69 23.58 1.55 7.80
CA GLU A 69 23.27 2.89 7.29
C GLU A 69 23.31 2.98 5.74
N VAL A 70 22.92 1.90 5.07
CA VAL A 70 22.89 1.77 3.62
C VAL A 70 21.49 2.04 3.10
N THR A 71 21.36 2.86 2.06
CA THR A 71 20.07 3.07 1.37
C THR A 71 19.56 1.75 0.82
N ALA A 72 18.40 1.27 1.30
CA ALA A 72 17.80 0.04 0.81
C ALA A 72 16.78 0.32 -0.32
N VAL A 73 16.79 -0.54 -1.35
CA VAL A 73 15.84 -0.50 -2.48
C VAL A 73 15.14 -1.85 -2.56
N PRO A 74 14.00 -2.02 -1.87
CA PRO A 74 13.25 -3.27 -1.93
C PRO A 74 12.66 -3.50 -3.32
N LEU A 75 12.89 -4.69 -3.88
CA LEU A 75 12.40 -5.14 -5.17
C LEU A 75 11.64 -6.45 -5.02
N SER A 76 10.94 -6.86 -6.06
CA SER A 76 10.31 -8.18 -6.09
C SER A 76 10.23 -8.73 -7.50
N MET A 77 10.58 -9.99 -7.67
CA MET A 77 10.41 -10.71 -8.94
C MET A 77 8.96 -10.85 -9.39
N ARG A 78 8.01 -10.61 -8.49
CA ARG A 78 6.57 -10.53 -8.87
C ARG A 78 6.26 -9.39 -9.86
N TYR A 79 7.12 -8.38 -9.93
CA TYR A 79 7.05 -7.33 -10.97
C TYR A 79 7.55 -7.80 -12.34
N GLY A 80 8.22 -8.96 -12.40
CA GLY A 80 8.93 -9.44 -13.55
C GLY A 80 10.33 -8.83 -13.72
N GLU A 81 11.21 -9.57 -14.32
CA GLU A 81 12.62 -9.21 -14.50
C GLU A 81 12.80 -7.86 -15.21
N ALA A 82 12.07 -7.64 -16.31
CA ALA A 82 12.14 -6.40 -17.06
C ALA A 82 11.80 -5.15 -16.24
N HIS A 83 10.90 -5.27 -15.23
CA HIS A 83 10.58 -4.16 -14.35
C HIS A 83 11.67 -3.95 -13.30
N CYS A 84 12.20 -5.03 -12.72
CA CYS A 84 13.32 -4.95 -11.79
C CYS A 84 14.54 -4.31 -12.47
N ASN A 85 14.88 -4.73 -13.68
CA ASN A 85 16.00 -4.18 -14.45
C ASN A 85 15.84 -2.68 -14.72
N LYS A 86 14.62 -2.19 -15.06
CA LYS A 86 14.36 -0.74 -15.19
C LYS A 86 14.65 0.05 -13.91
N ILE A 87 14.38 -0.54 -12.74
CA ILE A 87 14.67 0.10 -11.46
C ILE A 87 16.18 0.07 -11.19
N LEU A 88 16.84 -1.06 -11.42
CA LEU A 88 18.29 -1.22 -11.25
C LEU A 88 19.07 -0.27 -12.17
N ASP A 89 18.70 -0.18 -13.46
CA ASP A 89 19.31 0.73 -14.43
C ASP A 89 19.17 2.20 -14.03
N ARG A 90 18.05 2.54 -13.38
CA ARG A 90 17.78 3.90 -12.94
C ARG A 90 18.50 4.29 -11.67
N ILE A 91 18.50 3.41 -10.66
CA ILE A 91 19.07 3.70 -9.33
C ILE A 91 20.56 3.40 -9.33
N ARG A 92 21.00 2.39 -10.08
CA ARG A 92 22.38 1.91 -10.19
C ARG A 92 23.03 1.63 -8.83
N PRO A 93 22.39 0.78 -7.98
CA PRO A 93 22.89 0.51 -6.65
C PRO A 93 24.30 -0.11 -6.69
N ASP A 94 25.05 0.02 -5.61
CA ASP A 94 26.41 -0.52 -5.49
C ASP A 94 26.40 -2.04 -5.30
N ALA A 95 25.31 -2.56 -4.74
CA ALA A 95 25.17 -3.99 -4.45
C ALA A 95 23.71 -4.44 -4.57
N ILE A 96 23.53 -5.74 -4.65
CA ILE A 96 22.25 -6.42 -4.55
C ILE A 96 22.33 -7.55 -3.52
N ILE A 97 21.34 -7.64 -2.65
CA ILE A 97 21.15 -8.77 -1.74
C ILE A 97 20.11 -9.70 -2.36
N MET A 98 20.46 -10.98 -2.42
CA MET A 98 19.59 -12.05 -2.92
C MET A 98 19.64 -13.24 -1.97
N ASP A 99 18.56 -14.00 -1.93
CA ASP A 99 18.52 -15.31 -1.29
C ASP A 99 18.62 -16.42 -2.35
N ALA A 100 19.50 -17.37 -2.13
CA ALA A 100 19.66 -18.54 -2.99
C ALA A 100 19.99 -19.78 -2.14
N GLY A 101 19.22 -20.85 -2.31
CA GLY A 101 19.46 -22.11 -1.57
C GLY A 101 19.32 -21.98 -0.04
N GLY A 102 18.58 -20.99 0.46
CA GLY A 102 18.41 -20.73 1.89
C GLY A 102 19.47 -19.80 2.50
N GLU A 103 20.45 -19.34 1.71
CA GLU A 103 21.46 -18.37 2.15
C GLU A 103 21.19 -16.98 1.59
N ILE A 104 21.40 -15.95 2.41
CA ILE A 104 21.34 -14.54 2.01
C ILE A 104 22.76 -14.07 1.70
N ALA A 105 22.97 -13.57 0.47
CA ALA A 105 24.27 -13.14 -0.01
C ALA A 105 24.24 -11.73 -0.61
N VAL A 106 25.39 -11.02 -0.50
CA VAL A 106 25.60 -9.70 -1.10
C VAL A 106 26.43 -9.86 -2.38
N TYR A 107 25.92 -9.35 -3.48
CA TYR A 107 26.61 -9.29 -4.77
C TYR A 107 26.92 -7.83 -5.09
N ARG A 108 28.21 -7.50 -5.18
CA ARG A 108 28.65 -6.16 -5.60
C ARG A 108 28.49 -6.00 -7.11
N LEU A 109 27.91 -4.91 -7.53
CA LEU A 109 27.65 -4.62 -8.93
C LEU A 109 28.82 -3.83 -9.52
N LYS A 110 29.43 -4.35 -10.60
CA LYS A 110 30.60 -3.71 -11.25
C LYS A 110 30.25 -2.34 -11.84
N ASP A 111 29.03 -2.17 -12.27
CA ASP A 111 28.50 -0.95 -12.91
C ASP A 111 27.67 -0.11 -11.93
N GLY A 112 27.74 -0.40 -10.63
CA GLY A 112 27.10 0.40 -9.59
C GLY A 112 27.65 1.82 -9.63
N GLN A 113 26.77 2.79 -9.80
CA GLN A 113 27.09 4.22 -9.84
C GLN A 113 26.00 4.99 -9.12
N TYR A 114 25.65 4.53 -7.93
CA TYR A 114 24.70 5.25 -7.09
C TYR A 114 25.25 6.65 -6.78
N ILE A 115 24.46 7.66 -7.06
CA ILE A 115 24.77 9.04 -6.76
C ILE A 115 24.00 9.42 -5.50
N PRO A 116 24.69 9.53 -4.34
CA PRO A 116 24.04 9.91 -3.11
C PRO A 116 23.39 11.29 -3.26
N PRO A 117 22.12 11.47 -2.89
CA PRO A 117 21.51 12.81 -2.78
C PRO A 117 22.08 13.56 -1.56
N ASP A 118 21.87 14.89 -1.51
CA ASP A 118 22.34 15.74 -0.41
C ASP A 118 21.87 15.24 0.97
N GLU A 119 20.61 14.80 1.06
CA GLU A 119 20.08 14.14 2.25
C GLU A 119 19.94 12.64 1.97
N HIS A 120 20.64 11.83 2.78
CA HIS A 120 20.72 10.38 2.60
C HIS A 120 19.39 9.70 2.94
N PRO A 121 18.73 9.01 1.99
CA PRO A 121 17.53 8.25 2.28
C PRO A 121 17.86 6.90 2.90
N ALA A 122 17.06 6.46 3.88
CA ALA A 122 17.15 5.09 4.38
C ALA A 122 16.52 4.09 3.38
N LEU A 123 15.48 4.54 2.65
CA LEU A 123 14.76 3.73 1.66
C LEU A 123 14.53 4.51 0.36
N ILE A 124 14.64 3.82 -0.77
CA ILE A 124 14.06 4.27 -2.04
C ILE A 124 12.96 3.29 -2.43
N MET A 125 11.72 3.74 -2.29
CA MET A 125 10.53 2.94 -2.58
C MET A 125 10.02 3.23 -3.99
N CYS A 126 10.08 2.21 -4.86
CA CYS A 126 9.68 2.37 -6.25
C CYS A 126 8.17 2.26 -6.43
N THR A 127 7.56 3.28 -7.02
CA THR A 127 6.14 3.30 -7.37
C THR A 127 5.95 3.12 -8.87
N SER A 128 4.90 2.42 -9.26
CA SER A 128 4.50 2.32 -10.68
C SER A 128 3.98 3.68 -11.13
N GLY A 129 4.84 4.47 -11.78
CA GLY A 129 4.42 5.74 -12.38
C GLY A 129 3.34 5.53 -13.45
N THR A 130 2.42 6.48 -13.57
CA THR A 130 1.39 6.50 -14.63
C THR A 130 1.99 6.51 -16.05
N THR A 131 3.26 6.86 -16.20
CA THR A 131 4.03 6.91 -17.44
C THR A 131 4.79 5.62 -17.76
N GLY A 132 4.58 4.53 -16.99
CA GLY A 132 5.25 3.24 -17.20
C GLY A 132 6.71 3.18 -16.70
N THR A 133 7.32 4.29 -16.30
CA THR A 133 8.65 4.32 -15.69
C THR A 133 8.51 4.43 -14.17
N PRO A 134 9.09 3.48 -13.40
CA PRO A 134 9.02 3.52 -11.93
C PRO A 134 9.67 4.79 -11.38
N LYS A 135 9.05 5.41 -10.38
CA LYS A 135 9.61 6.54 -9.63
C LYS A 135 10.11 6.05 -8.28
N GLY A 136 11.32 6.41 -7.90
CA GLY A 136 11.89 6.09 -6.60
C GLY A 136 11.62 7.18 -5.57
N ALA A 137 10.65 7.01 -4.68
CA ALA A 137 10.41 7.93 -3.57
C ALA A 137 11.49 7.73 -2.49
N MET A 138 12.22 8.78 -2.17
CA MET A 138 13.29 8.76 -1.16
C MET A 138 12.70 9.03 0.23
N LEU A 139 12.83 8.08 1.13
CA LEU A 139 12.34 8.16 2.51
C LEU A 139 13.52 8.26 3.48
N SER A 140 13.53 9.32 4.28
CA SER A 140 14.56 9.52 5.30
C SER A 140 14.30 8.64 6.53
N GLU A 141 15.32 8.41 7.37
CA GLU A 141 15.16 7.77 8.67
C GLU A 141 14.10 8.50 9.51
N ARG A 142 14.13 9.83 9.51
CA ARG A 142 13.17 10.66 10.24
C ARG A 142 11.74 10.41 9.77
N SER A 143 11.50 10.37 8.46
CA SER A 143 10.15 10.15 7.93
C SER A 143 9.61 8.77 8.29
N ILE A 144 10.48 7.75 8.28
CA ILE A 144 10.10 6.38 8.66
C ILE A 144 9.79 6.29 10.15
N VAL A 145 10.70 6.76 11.02
CA VAL A 145 10.52 6.73 12.47
C VAL A 145 9.25 7.48 12.88
N THR A 146 9.04 8.69 12.34
CA THR A 146 7.84 9.48 12.65
C THR A 146 6.56 8.74 12.24
N ASN A 147 6.52 8.18 11.03
CA ASN A 147 5.32 7.51 10.54
C ASN A 147 5.03 6.20 11.30
N VAL A 148 6.07 5.40 11.56
CA VAL A 148 5.94 4.16 12.36
C VAL A 148 5.46 4.47 13.78
N SER A 149 5.99 5.53 14.42
CA SER A 149 5.54 5.97 15.74
C SER A 149 4.06 6.37 15.75
N ASP A 150 3.65 7.18 14.77
CA ASP A 150 2.24 7.58 14.63
C ASP A 150 1.32 6.38 14.37
N ILE A 151 1.78 5.37 13.60
CA ILE A 151 1.01 4.14 13.36
C ILE A 151 0.91 3.33 14.64
N ALA A 152 2.00 3.19 15.39
CA ALA A 152 2.04 2.49 16.68
C ALA A 152 1.10 3.11 17.71
N ASP A 153 0.85 4.43 17.65
CA ASP A 153 -0.09 5.13 18.53
C ASP A 153 -1.55 4.71 18.31
N TYR A 154 -1.97 4.40 17.09
CA TYR A 154 -3.36 4.04 16.81
C TYR A 154 -3.58 2.55 16.53
N PHE A 155 -2.60 1.87 15.91
CA PHE A 155 -2.70 0.44 15.60
C PHE A 155 -2.18 -0.36 16.78
N LEU A 156 -3.06 -0.62 17.73
CA LEU A 156 -2.76 -1.05 19.10
C LEU A 156 -2.39 -2.55 19.16
N LEU A 157 -1.36 -2.95 18.40
CA LEU A 157 -0.73 -4.26 18.57
C LEU A 157 0.04 -4.32 19.88
N ASP A 158 0.21 -5.49 20.43
CA ASP A 158 1.04 -5.77 21.62
C ASP A 158 1.73 -7.13 21.54
N ARG A 159 2.48 -7.49 22.58
CA ARG A 159 3.24 -8.76 22.65
C ARG A 159 2.37 -10.02 22.56
N SER A 160 1.09 -9.93 22.83
CA SER A 160 0.15 -11.04 22.69
C SER A 160 -0.36 -11.23 21.26
N ASP A 161 -0.03 -10.27 20.37
CA ASP A 161 -0.45 -10.32 18.97
C ASP A 161 0.49 -11.14 18.10
N THR A 162 -0.10 -11.73 17.08
CA THR A 162 0.60 -12.29 15.92
C THR A 162 0.00 -11.70 14.66
N ILE A 163 0.79 -10.94 13.90
CA ILE A 163 0.37 -10.39 12.61
C ILE A 163 0.72 -11.33 11.47
N LEU A 164 -0.24 -11.60 10.59
CA LEU A 164 0.00 -12.30 9.31
C LEU A 164 0.25 -11.26 8.21
N ILE A 165 1.48 -11.21 7.70
CA ILE A 165 1.89 -10.36 6.58
C ILE A 165 1.86 -11.21 5.30
N ALA A 166 0.79 -11.04 4.51
CA ALA A 166 0.54 -11.79 3.28
C ALA A 166 0.74 -10.95 2.00
N ARG A 167 1.18 -9.70 2.17
CA ARG A 167 1.52 -8.79 1.07
C ARG A 167 3.03 -8.54 1.09
N PRO A 168 3.67 -8.38 -0.09
CA PRO A 168 5.12 -8.25 -0.15
C PRO A 168 5.67 -6.97 0.50
N LEU A 169 6.85 -7.08 1.11
CA LEU A 169 7.56 -5.99 1.82
C LEU A 169 8.01 -4.84 0.91
N TYR A 170 8.11 -5.04 -0.39
CA TYR A 170 8.42 -3.94 -1.30
C TYR A 170 7.30 -2.89 -1.42
N HIS A 171 6.13 -3.14 -0.83
CA HIS A 171 5.10 -2.12 -0.66
C HIS A 171 5.35 -1.32 0.61
N CYS A 172 5.47 0.00 0.48
CA CYS A 172 5.69 0.89 1.61
C CYS A 172 4.66 0.68 2.74
N ALA A 173 3.38 0.45 2.39
CA ALA A 173 2.32 0.18 3.35
C ALA A 173 2.54 -1.11 4.17
N VAL A 174 3.23 -2.08 3.62
CA VAL A 174 3.57 -3.34 4.30
C VAL A 174 4.83 -3.16 5.12
N LEU A 175 5.89 -2.60 4.51
CA LEU A 175 7.17 -2.43 5.16
C LEU A 175 7.05 -1.58 6.43
N THR A 176 6.49 -0.37 6.33
CA THR A 176 6.41 0.54 7.49
C THR A 176 5.13 0.33 8.30
N GLY A 177 3.99 0.15 7.63
CA GLY A 177 2.67 0.08 8.28
C GLY A 177 2.30 -1.28 8.87
N GLU A 178 3.03 -2.35 8.53
CA GLU A 178 2.83 -3.70 9.09
C GLU A 178 4.11 -4.19 9.76
N PHE A 179 5.20 -4.40 9.02
CA PHE A 179 6.42 -5.02 9.50
C PHE A 179 7.12 -4.17 10.57
N LEU A 180 7.55 -2.93 10.25
CA LEU A 180 8.24 -2.09 11.23
C LEU A 180 7.34 -1.73 12.42
N THR A 181 6.04 -1.52 12.17
CA THR A 181 5.07 -1.27 13.26
C THR A 181 4.95 -2.48 14.17
N ALA A 182 4.90 -3.71 13.63
CA ALA A 182 4.85 -4.92 14.44
C ALA A 182 6.11 -5.10 15.29
N LEU A 183 7.31 -4.83 14.73
CA LEU A 183 8.57 -4.85 15.49
C LEU A 183 8.55 -3.87 16.66
N VAL A 184 8.13 -2.63 16.42
CA VAL A 184 8.06 -1.58 17.45
C VAL A 184 7.01 -1.89 18.51
N ARG A 185 5.93 -2.57 18.17
CA ARG A 185 4.88 -2.96 19.12
C ARG A 185 5.14 -4.30 19.81
N GLY A 186 6.23 -4.99 19.44
CA GLY A 186 6.61 -6.28 20.00
C GLY A 186 5.64 -7.41 19.66
N ALA A 187 4.97 -7.36 18.51
CA ALA A 187 4.08 -8.43 18.05
C ALA A 187 4.86 -9.53 17.34
N ASN A 188 4.42 -10.79 17.45
CA ASN A 188 4.96 -11.85 16.60
C ASN A 188 4.60 -11.60 15.13
N ILE A 189 5.52 -11.92 14.23
CA ILE A 189 5.36 -11.72 12.79
C ILE A 189 5.38 -13.06 12.08
N ARG A 190 4.37 -13.29 11.25
CA ARG A 190 4.34 -14.43 10.34
C ARG A 190 4.21 -13.95 8.92
N PHE A 191 5.20 -14.27 8.09
CA PHE A 191 5.15 -14.01 6.66
C PHE A 191 4.46 -15.13 5.88
N TYR A 192 3.85 -14.76 4.75
CA TYR A 192 3.33 -15.68 3.77
C TYR A 192 3.73 -15.24 2.37
N SER A 193 4.60 -15.99 1.72
CA SER A 193 5.17 -15.69 0.40
C SER A 193 4.34 -16.21 -0.78
N GLY A 194 3.31 -17.01 -0.54
CA GLY A 194 2.47 -17.60 -1.57
C GLY A 194 1.54 -16.62 -2.28
N GLN A 195 0.88 -17.11 -3.32
CA GLN A 195 -0.20 -16.36 -3.95
C GLN A 195 -1.39 -16.21 -2.99
N PHE A 196 -2.02 -15.02 -3.01
CA PHE A 196 -3.20 -14.79 -2.19
C PHE A 196 -4.32 -15.78 -2.54
N ASN A 197 -4.77 -16.52 -1.53
CA ASN A 197 -5.92 -17.41 -1.60
C ASN A 197 -6.76 -17.21 -0.33
N PRO A 198 -8.03 -16.75 -0.44
CA PRO A 198 -8.83 -16.42 0.74
C PRO A 198 -9.05 -17.60 1.69
N ALA A 199 -9.26 -18.81 1.16
CA ALA A 199 -9.41 -20.02 2.00
C ALA A 199 -8.11 -20.34 2.75
N LYS A 200 -6.95 -20.25 2.07
CA LYS A 200 -5.64 -20.44 2.71
C LYS A 200 -5.37 -19.39 3.78
N MET A 201 -5.74 -18.12 3.54
CA MET A 201 -5.60 -17.07 4.56
C MET A 201 -6.42 -17.36 5.81
N LEU A 202 -7.68 -17.77 5.65
CA LEU A 202 -8.55 -18.16 6.78
C LEU A 202 -8.00 -19.39 7.52
N THR A 203 -7.46 -20.36 6.80
CA THR A 203 -6.78 -21.53 7.38
C THR A 203 -5.57 -21.11 8.22
N LEU A 204 -4.67 -20.27 7.68
CA LEU A 204 -3.49 -19.77 8.39
C LEU A 204 -3.87 -18.93 9.63
N ILE A 205 -4.92 -18.12 9.53
CA ILE A 205 -5.42 -17.33 10.67
C ILE A 205 -5.82 -18.27 11.81
N LYS A 206 -6.54 -19.36 11.50
CA LYS A 206 -6.97 -20.34 12.49
C LYS A 206 -5.81 -21.15 13.05
N GLU A 207 -5.01 -21.78 12.17
CA GLU A 207 -3.91 -22.70 12.56
C GLU A 207 -2.83 -22.01 13.40
N HIS A 208 -2.48 -20.77 13.05
CA HIS A 208 -1.43 -20.02 13.73
C HIS A 208 -1.97 -18.99 14.73
N ARG A 209 -3.28 -19.06 15.05
CA ARG A 209 -3.93 -18.15 16.01
C ARG A 209 -3.61 -16.67 15.76
N ILE A 210 -3.65 -16.28 14.48
CA ILE A 210 -3.37 -14.90 14.06
C ILE A 210 -4.38 -13.94 14.69
N THR A 211 -3.87 -12.83 15.21
CA THR A 211 -4.70 -11.81 15.87
C THR A 211 -4.80 -10.52 15.06
N ALA A 212 -3.88 -10.29 14.11
CA ALA A 212 -3.88 -9.12 13.26
C ALA A 212 -3.68 -9.46 11.78
N PHE A 213 -4.45 -8.80 10.90
CA PHE A 213 -4.35 -8.99 9.45
C PHE A 213 -4.58 -7.66 8.72
N CYS A 214 -3.74 -7.39 7.72
CA CYS A 214 -3.88 -6.20 6.89
C CYS A 214 -4.19 -6.59 5.44
N GLY A 215 -5.14 -5.89 4.83
CA GLY A 215 -5.55 -6.18 3.46
C GLY A 215 -6.10 -4.97 2.72
N THR A 216 -6.34 -5.16 1.42
CA THR A 216 -7.10 -4.18 0.64
C THR A 216 -8.60 -4.43 0.81
N PRO A 217 -9.47 -3.44 0.55
CA PRO A 217 -10.92 -3.64 0.52
C PRO A 217 -11.34 -4.84 -0.34
N THR A 218 -10.69 -5.01 -1.50
CA THR A 218 -10.96 -6.14 -2.40
C THR A 218 -10.60 -7.48 -1.75
N LEU A 219 -9.41 -7.62 -1.17
CA LEU A 219 -8.98 -8.86 -0.51
C LEU A 219 -9.90 -9.24 0.64
N LEU A 220 -10.21 -8.29 1.52
CA LEU A 220 -11.06 -8.52 2.68
C LEU A 220 -12.52 -8.81 2.28
N SER A 221 -13.02 -8.17 1.23
CA SER A 221 -14.37 -8.49 0.69
C SER A 221 -14.45 -9.92 0.15
N VAL A 222 -13.37 -10.41 -0.48
CA VAL A 222 -13.32 -11.80 -0.92
C VAL A 222 -13.21 -12.74 0.28
N MET A 223 -12.35 -12.46 1.26
CA MET A 223 -12.26 -13.25 2.49
C MET A 223 -13.60 -13.31 3.23
N ALA A 224 -14.32 -12.20 3.32
CA ALA A 224 -15.62 -12.12 3.97
C ALA A 224 -16.67 -13.10 3.38
N ARG A 225 -16.57 -13.41 2.08
CA ARG A 225 -17.47 -14.40 1.42
C ARG A 225 -17.18 -15.85 1.84
N PHE A 226 -15.93 -16.13 2.24
CA PHE A 226 -15.48 -17.49 2.64
C PHE A 226 -15.39 -17.64 4.16
N ASN A 227 -15.50 -16.53 4.92
CA ASN A 227 -15.36 -16.58 6.36
C ASN A 227 -16.53 -17.34 6.99
N ARG A 228 -16.17 -18.35 7.80
CA ARG A 228 -17.05 -19.04 8.73
C ARG A 228 -16.63 -18.61 10.13
N SER A 229 -17.58 -18.47 11.04
CA SER A 229 -17.38 -17.86 12.38
C SER A 229 -16.18 -18.38 13.17
N ASP A 230 -15.82 -19.65 12.99
CA ASP A 230 -14.70 -20.27 13.72
C ASP A 230 -13.31 -20.01 13.12
N ALA A 231 -13.24 -19.59 11.86
CA ALA A 231 -11.95 -19.39 11.17
C ALA A 231 -11.20 -18.12 11.63
N THR A 232 -11.90 -17.14 12.20
CA THR A 232 -11.33 -15.85 12.58
C THR A 232 -11.58 -15.49 14.04
N GLU A 233 -11.81 -16.48 14.89
CA GLU A 233 -12.12 -16.31 16.31
C GLU A 233 -11.00 -15.60 17.09
N THR A 234 -9.75 -15.81 16.69
CA THR A 234 -8.58 -15.16 17.30
C THR A 234 -8.29 -13.76 16.77
N LEU A 235 -8.90 -13.38 15.62
CA LEU A 235 -8.59 -12.12 14.95
C LEU A 235 -9.18 -10.93 15.74
N ARG A 236 -8.31 -10.02 16.15
CA ARG A 236 -8.64 -8.81 16.94
C ARG A 236 -8.54 -7.54 16.11
N HIS A 237 -7.59 -7.47 15.18
CA HIS A 237 -7.24 -6.27 14.45
C HIS A 237 -7.26 -6.51 12.94
N ILE A 238 -7.99 -5.66 12.22
CA ILE A 238 -7.97 -5.62 10.75
C ILE A 238 -7.62 -4.21 10.31
N CYS A 239 -6.59 -4.08 9.46
CA CYS A 239 -6.23 -2.81 8.83
C CYS A 239 -6.55 -2.86 7.33
N ILE A 240 -7.33 -1.90 6.84
CA ILE A 240 -7.78 -1.80 5.46
C ILE A 240 -7.09 -0.64 4.78
N SER A 241 -6.37 -0.89 3.65
CA SER A 241 -5.60 0.14 2.94
C SER A 241 -5.45 -0.14 1.45
N GLY A 242 -5.04 0.88 0.70
CA GLY A 242 -4.54 0.74 -0.68
C GLY A 242 -5.56 0.92 -1.80
N GLU A 243 -6.84 0.93 -1.50
CA GLU A 243 -7.92 1.14 -2.47
C GLU A 243 -9.03 2.01 -1.85
N CYS A 244 -9.79 2.72 -2.68
CA CYS A 244 -11.03 3.36 -2.23
C CYS A 244 -12.06 2.29 -1.86
N MET A 245 -12.71 2.46 -0.72
CA MET A 245 -13.74 1.55 -0.24
C MET A 245 -15.11 2.20 -0.28
N ARG A 246 -16.12 1.43 -0.71
CA ARG A 246 -17.52 1.84 -0.66
C ARG A 246 -18.15 1.44 0.67
N SER A 247 -19.19 2.19 1.11
CA SER A 247 -19.91 1.92 2.35
C SER A 247 -20.46 0.49 2.43
N ASP A 248 -21.04 -0.03 1.33
CA ASP A 248 -21.60 -1.39 1.29
C ASP A 248 -20.53 -2.49 1.43
N ALA A 249 -19.34 -2.29 0.84
CA ALA A 249 -18.23 -3.21 1.01
C ALA A 249 -17.73 -3.21 2.47
N GLY A 250 -17.57 -2.02 3.06
CA GLY A 250 -17.21 -1.88 4.46
C GLY A 250 -18.24 -2.50 5.41
N THR A 251 -19.52 -2.34 5.14
CA THR A 251 -20.59 -2.99 5.91
C THR A 251 -20.50 -4.52 5.84
N LYS A 252 -20.25 -5.09 4.64
CA LYS A 252 -20.05 -6.54 4.49
C LYS A 252 -18.84 -7.04 5.25
N ILE A 253 -17.71 -6.30 5.22
CA ILE A 253 -16.51 -6.63 6.00
C ILE A 253 -16.84 -6.57 7.50
N ARG A 254 -17.53 -5.54 7.98
CA ARG A 254 -17.94 -5.43 9.39
C ARG A 254 -18.79 -6.61 9.85
N LEU A 255 -19.75 -7.04 9.00
CA LEU A 255 -20.61 -8.20 9.31
C LEU A 255 -19.82 -9.52 9.35
N ALA A 256 -18.82 -9.66 8.48
CA ALA A 256 -17.98 -10.87 8.43
C ALA A 256 -16.97 -10.94 9.59
N PHE A 257 -16.55 -9.81 10.16
CA PHE A 257 -15.58 -9.71 11.25
C PHE A 257 -16.13 -8.88 12.41
N PRO A 258 -17.17 -9.36 13.10
CA PRO A 258 -17.97 -8.56 14.05
C PRO A 258 -17.20 -8.15 15.32
N THR A 259 -16.23 -8.93 15.74
CA THR A 259 -15.45 -8.71 16.97
C THR A 259 -14.17 -7.90 16.75
N CYS A 260 -13.74 -7.74 15.49
CA CYS A 260 -12.47 -7.09 15.18
C CYS A 260 -12.53 -5.56 15.32
N SER A 261 -11.46 -4.96 15.82
CA SER A 261 -11.17 -3.56 15.63
C SER A 261 -10.74 -3.33 14.18
N ILE A 262 -11.58 -2.65 13.38
CA ILE A 262 -11.30 -2.40 11.95
C ILE A 262 -10.83 -0.97 11.77
N TYR A 263 -9.61 -0.82 11.27
CA TYR A 263 -8.96 0.45 10.93
C TYR A 263 -9.01 0.64 9.43
N HIS A 264 -9.72 1.64 8.92
CA HIS A 264 -9.65 2.03 7.52
C HIS A 264 -8.68 3.19 7.39
N VAL A 265 -7.62 3.02 6.62
CA VAL A 265 -6.50 3.95 6.58
C VAL A 265 -6.23 4.41 5.15
N TYR A 266 -5.70 5.63 5.03
CA TYR A 266 -5.23 6.18 3.77
C TYR A 266 -3.75 6.51 3.86
N GLY A 267 -3.08 6.37 2.71
CA GLY A 267 -1.70 6.74 2.56
C GLY A 267 -1.15 6.50 1.17
N LEU A 268 0.05 6.99 0.96
CA LEU A 268 0.80 6.89 -0.29
C LEU A 268 2.29 6.76 0.03
N THR A 269 3.05 6.17 -0.86
CA THR A 269 4.49 5.91 -0.66
C THR A 269 5.24 7.21 -0.35
N GLU A 270 4.86 8.31 -0.98
CA GLU A 270 5.43 9.64 -0.81
C GLU A 270 5.17 10.27 0.58
N ALA A 271 4.37 9.59 1.42
CA ALA A 271 4.08 9.99 2.81
C ALA A 271 4.40 8.91 3.84
N CYS A 272 5.17 7.88 3.49
CA CYS A 272 5.87 6.89 4.32
C CYS A 272 5.06 5.86 5.16
N PRO A 273 3.93 5.32 4.81
CA PRO A 273 2.95 5.67 3.83
C PRO A 273 1.72 6.35 4.43
N ARG A 274 1.52 6.29 5.77
CA ARG A 274 0.25 6.67 6.42
C ARG A 274 0.06 8.17 6.50
N VAL A 275 -1.16 8.57 6.16
CA VAL A 275 -1.63 9.96 6.27
C VAL A 275 -2.77 10.08 7.26
N SER A 276 -3.72 9.14 7.23
CA SER A 276 -4.90 9.17 8.09
C SER A 276 -5.40 7.78 8.44
N TYR A 277 -6.21 7.70 9.48
CA TYR A 277 -6.91 6.49 9.90
C TYR A 277 -8.31 6.81 10.43
N LEU A 278 -9.25 5.90 10.21
CA LEU A 278 -10.56 5.92 10.83
C LEU A 278 -10.49 5.13 12.13
N PRO A 279 -10.75 5.76 13.30
CA PRO A 279 -10.81 5.01 14.56
C PRO A 279 -11.88 3.92 14.51
N PRO A 280 -11.61 2.69 15.00
CA PRO A 280 -12.49 1.53 14.85
C PRO A 280 -13.93 1.72 15.30
N LYS A 281 -14.14 2.54 16.34
CA LYS A 281 -15.48 2.87 16.86
C LYS A 281 -16.40 3.56 15.85
N TYR A 282 -15.83 4.18 14.83
CA TYR A 282 -16.58 4.87 13.79
C TYR A 282 -16.75 4.05 12.50
N PHE A 283 -16.10 2.88 12.41
CA PHE A 283 -16.11 2.09 11.18
C PHE A 283 -17.50 1.65 10.76
N SER A 284 -18.37 1.28 11.69
CA SER A 284 -19.76 0.88 11.39
C SER A 284 -20.62 2.03 10.85
N ILE A 285 -20.26 3.29 11.14
CA ILE A 285 -21.03 4.48 10.75
C ILE A 285 -20.49 5.08 9.45
N TYR A 286 -19.15 5.12 9.31
CA TYR A 286 -18.45 5.78 8.20
C TYR A 286 -17.44 4.84 7.53
N PRO A 287 -17.86 3.64 7.06
CA PRO A 287 -16.92 2.63 6.58
C PRO A 287 -16.13 3.06 5.34
N ASP A 288 -16.60 4.01 4.56
CA ASP A 288 -15.96 4.56 3.35
C ASP A 288 -15.07 5.79 3.63
N CYS A 289 -14.98 6.23 4.88
CA CYS A 289 -14.07 7.29 5.29
C CYS A 289 -12.74 6.73 5.75
N VAL A 290 -11.68 7.50 5.53
CA VAL A 290 -10.32 7.21 6.01
C VAL A 290 -9.94 8.03 7.27
N GLY A 291 -10.93 8.67 7.87
CA GLY A 291 -10.90 9.23 9.21
C GLY A 291 -10.16 10.55 9.36
N ILE A 292 -9.26 10.59 10.34
CA ILE A 292 -8.53 11.80 10.76
C ILE A 292 -7.04 11.68 10.41
N PRO A 293 -6.33 12.80 10.17
CA PRO A 293 -4.90 12.77 9.97
C PRO A 293 -4.16 12.18 11.17
N LEU A 294 -2.97 11.61 10.92
CA LEU A 294 -2.05 11.20 11.97
C LEU A 294 -1.56 12.42 12.76
N LYS A 295 -1.00 12.19 13.94
CA LYS A 295 -0.55 13.24 14.86
C LYS A 295 0.51 14.18 14.26
N SER A 296 1.46 13.63 13.49
CA SER A 296 2.52 14.38 12.83
C SER A 296 2.11 14.95 11.46
N VAL A 297 0.86 14.71 11.00
CA VAL A 297 0.42 15.01 9.65
C VAL A 297 -0.63 16.12 9.66
N SER A 298 -0.39 17.15 8.84
CA SER A 298 -1.37 18.18 8.51
C SER A 298 -1.94 17.94 7.12
N VAL A 299 -3.23 18.16 6.94
CA VAL A 299 -3.90 18.04 5.64
C VAL A 299 -4.67 19.31 5.30
N LYS A 300 -4.78 19.58 4.01
CA LYS A 300 -5.70 20.57 3.47
C LYS A 300 -6.28 20.06 2.16
N ILE A 301 -7.52 20.44 1.88
CA ILE A 301 -8.20 20.15 0.61
C ILE A 301 -8.39 21.49 -0.10
N LEU A 302 -7.89 21.61 -1.31
CA LEU A 302 -7.97 22.84 -2.11
C LEU A 302 -8.74 22.57 -3.40
N ASN A 303 -9.60 23.50 -3.76
CA ASN A 303 -10.26 23.50 -5.07
C ASN A 303 -9.29 23.93 -6.20
N ASP A 304 -9.75 23.92 -7.44
CA ASP A 304 -8.93 24.29 -8.61
C ASP A 304 -8.39 25.73 -8.60
N ARG A 305 -8.95 26.61 -7.76
CA ARG A 305 -8.48 27.98 -7.56
C ARG A 305 -7.48 28.09 -6.41
N GLY A 306 -7.09 26.98 -5.77
CA GLY A 306 -6.19 26.94 -4.62
C GLY A 306 -6.83 27.43 -3.31
N ILE A 307 -8.16 27.53 -3.24
CA ILE A 307 -8.91 27.97 -2.05
C ILE A 307 -9.27 26.72 -1.22
N PRO A 308 -9.13 26.78 0.12
CA PRO A 308 -9.55 25.71 1.00
C PRO A 308 -11.04 25.36 0.86
N CYS A 309 -11.31 24.08 0.65
CA CYS A 309 -12.66 23.54 0.54
C CYS A 309 -13.38 23.54 1.89
N ARG A 310 -14.70 23.78 1.87
CA ARG A 310 -15.58 23.60 3.02
C ARG A 310 -15.89 22.12 3.23
N LYS A 311 -16.54 21.76 4.35
CA LYS A 311 -17.06 20.42 4.56
C LYS A 311 -18.01 20.02 3.42
N ASN A 312 -17.87 18.78 2.96
CA ASN A 312 -18.59 18.18 1.82
C ASN A 312 -18.28 18.82 0.45
N GLU A 313 -17.27 19.67 0.35
CA GLU A 313 -16.76 20.21 -0.91
C GLU A 313 -15.54 19.40 -1.36
N GLU A 314 -15.52 19.01 -2.64
CA GLU A 314 -14.46 18.21 -3.24
C GLU A 314 -13.25 19.09 -3.62
N GLY A 315 -12.05 18.55 -3.45
CA GLY A 315 -10.83 19.19 -3.89
C GLY A 315 -9.64 18.24 -3.85
N ILE A 316 -8.49 18.77 -4.24
CA ILE A 316 -7.22 18.03 -4.20
C ILE A 316 -6.69 18.01 -2.77
N LEU A 317 -6.32 16.82 -2.31
CA LEU A 317 -5.71 16.63 -1.00
C LEU A 317 -4.23 17.00 -1.04
N TYR A 318 -3.82 17.84 -0.10
CA TYR A 318 -2.43 18.17 0.19
C TYR A 318 -2.07 17.70 1.59
N VAL A 319 -0.84 17.21 1.73
CA VAL A 319 -0.33 16.62 2.98
C VAL A 319 1.00 17.28 3.35
N LYS A 320 1.21 17.58 4.62
CA LYS A 320 2.46 18.09 5.17
C LYS A 320 2.78 17.40 6.49
N GLY A 321 4.04 17.12 6.73
CA GLY A 321 4.55 16.52 7.98
C GLY A 321 5.93 15.94 7.81
N ASP A 322 6.50 15.47 8.92
CA ASP A 322 7.85 14.89 8.94
C ASP A 322 7.93 13.53 8.23
N SER A 323 6.79 12.89 7.97
CA SER A 323 6.70 11.63 7.22
C SER A 323 6.77 11.79 5.70
N ILE A 324 6.81 13.03 5.16
CA ILE A 324 6.86 13.27 3.72
C ILE A 324 8.25 12.91 3.18
N MET A 325 8.27 12.33 1.97
CA MET A 325 9.49 11.97 1.26
C MET A 325 10.41 13.17 1.02
N LEU A 326 11.71 12.91 0.85
CA LEU A 326 12.69 13.91 0.42
C LEU A 326 12.47 14.36 -1.03
N GLY A 327 11.90 13.49 -1.85
CA GLY A 327 11.62 13.70 -3.27
C GLY A 327 11.76 12.40 -4.05
N TYR A 328 11.69 12.50 -5.38
CA TYR A 328 11.95 11.38 -6.28
C TYR A 328 13.43 11.34 -6.68
N TYR A 329 14.06 10.19 -6.50
CA TYR A 329 15.46 9.96 -6.86
C TYR A 329 15.73 10.26 -8.34
N GLY A 330 16.69 11.15 -8.61
CA GLY A 330 17.03 11.58 -9.95
C GLY A 330 15.94 12.38 -10.72
N GLU A 331 14.88 12.86 -10.02
CA GLU A 331 13.75 13.54 -10.65
C GLU A 331 13.39 14.87 -9.96
N PRO A 332 14.31 15.84 -9.93
CA PRO A 332 14.08 17.08 -9.19
C PRO A 332 12.91 17.92 -9.73
N GLU A 333 12.65 17.89 -11.03
CA GLU A 333 11.50 18.60 -11.62
C GLU A 333 10.17 17.99 -11.19
N LYS A 334 10.05 16.66 -11.25
CA LYS A 334 8.83 15.99 -10.77
C LYS A 334 8.61 16.21 -9.28
N THR A 335 9.70 16.25 -8.51
CA THR A 335 9.63 16.57 -7.08
C THR A 335 9.09 17.98 -6.87
N ARG A 336 9.65 19.01 -7.53
CA ARG A 336 9.19 20.39 -7.43
C ARG A 336 7.74 20.59 -7.86
N ASN A 337 7.24 19.75 -8.77
CA ASN A 337 5.85 19.85 -9.24
C ASN A 337 4.83 19.44 -8.19
N ILE A 338 5.19 18.50 -7.29
CA ILE A 338 4.26 17.96 -6.31
C ILE A 338 4.58 18.36 -4.87
N LEU A 339 5.82 18.75 -4.58
CA LEU A 339 6.27 19.15 -3.24
C LEU A 339 6.64 20.63 -3.24
N LYS A 340 5.81 21.46 -2.59
CA LYS A 340 5.99 22.92 -2.52
C LYS A 340 5.77 23.40 -1.09
N ASP A 341 6.70 24.15 -0.55
CA ASP A 341 6.65 24.71 0.82
C ASP A 341 6.37 23.65 1.90
N GLY A 342 6.88 22.44 1.69
CA GLY A 342 6.65 21.27 2.55
C GLY A 342 5.27 20.63 2.39
N TRP A 343 4.44 21.10 1.45
CA TRP A 343 3.15 20.47 1.11
C TRP A 343 3.29 19.55 -0.09
N LEU A 344 2.94 18.28 0.10
CA LEU A 344 2.84 17.28 -0.94
C LEU A 344 1.45 17.34 -1.57
N CYS A 345 1.37 17.62 -2.88
CA CYS A 345 0.16 17.42 -3.67
C CYS A 345 -0.01 15.95 -3.97
N THR A 346 -1.00 15.30 -3.33
CA THR A 346 -1.18 13.84 -3.47
C THR A 346 -1.71 13.43 -4.85
N GLY A 347 -2.39 14.34 -5.53
CA GLY A 347 -3.16 14.05 -6.73
C GLY A 347 -4.45 13.25 -6.47
N ASP A 348 -4.80 13.02 -5.21
CA ASP A 348 -6.06 12.40 -4.83
C ASP A 348 -7.13 13.47 -4.58
N ILE A 349 -8.35 13.18 -5.02
CA ILE A 349 -9.54 14.00 -4.75
C ILE A 349 -10.16 13.50 -3.45
N ALA A 350 -10.42 14.43 -2.54
CA ALA A 350 -10.97 14.13 -1.23
C ALA A 350 -12.05 15.13 -0.81
N VAL A 351 -12.82 14.73 0.18
CA VAL A 351 -13.74 15.59 0.93
C VAL A 351 -13.54 15.40 2.43
N THR A 352 -13.85 16.41 3.22
CA THR A 352 -14.10 16.27 4.66
C THR A 352 -15.60 16.22 4.87
N ASN A 353 -16.14 15.12 5.40
CA ASN A 353 -17.57 14.99 5.65
C ASN A 353 -18.05 15.90 6.80
N SER A 354 -19.36 15.94 7.05
CA SER A 354 -19.97 16.76 8.11
C SER A 354 -19.45 16.41 9.51
N ALA A 355 -19.04 15.15 9.75
CA ALA A 355 -18.46 14.69 11.01
C ALA A 355 -16.96 15.04 11.15
N GLY A 356 -16.32 15.57 10.09
CA GLY A 356 -14.90 15.94 10.11
C GLY A 356 -13.95 14.82 9.63
N PHE A 357 -14.48 13.72 9.10
CA PHE A 357 -13.65 12.62 8.57
C PHE A 357 -13.32 12.81 7.10
N LEU A 358 -12.07 12.51 6.75
CA LEU A 358 -11.60 12.46 5.37
C LEU A 358 -12.22 11.26 4.64
N LYS A 359 -12.60 11.48 3.39
CA LYS A 359 -13.01 10.45 2.43
C LYS A 359 -12.28 10.70 1.12
N ILE A 360 -11.65 9.67 0.58
CA ILE A 360 -10.98 9.70 -0.72
C ILE A 360 -11.98 9.27 -1.80
N LEU A 361 -12.12 10.09 -2.83
CA LEU A 361 -13.04 9.84 -3.94
C LEU A 361 -12.36 9.15 -5.12
N GLY A 362 -11.07 9.43 -5.35
CA GLY A 362 -10.28 8.85 -6.44
C GLY A 362 -9.07 9.70 -6.80
N ARG A 363 -8.42 9.34 -7.91
CA ARG A 363 -7.28 10.09 -8.46
C ARG A 363 -7.80 11.22 -9.36
N ARG A 364 -7.19 12.40 -9.29
CA ARG A 364 -7.46 13.52 -10.21
C ARG A 364 -7.25 13.11 -11.67
N ASP A 365 -6.17 12.39 -11.90
CA ASP A 365 -5.79 11.95 -13.25
C ASP A 365 -6.74 10.92 -13.84
N ASP A 366 -7.47 10.17 -13.02
CA ASP A 366 -8.44 9.16 -13.44
C ASP A 366 -9.85 9.73 -13.55
N LEU A 367 -10.09 10.97 -13.10
CA LEU A 367 -11.40 11.61 -13.13
C LEU A 367 -11.87 11.77 -14.58
N ILE A 368 -13.10 11.32 -14.85
CA ILE A 368 -13.75 11.47 -16.14
C ILE A 368 -14.75 12.63 -16.01
N ILE A 369 -14.54 13.70 -16.77
CA ILE A 369 -15.48 14.82 -16.84
C ILE A 369 -16.32 14.68 -18.11
N LYS A 370 -17.60 14.30 -17.96
CA LYS A 370 -18.53 14.13 -19.07
C LYS A 370 -19.67 15.13 -18.93
N SER A 371 -19.79 16.03 -19.89
CA SER A 371 -20.85 17.07 -19.90
C SER A 371 -20.92 17.87 -18.60
N GLY A 372 -19.76 18.20 -18.00
CA GLY A 372 -19.68 18.94 -16.74
C GLY A 372 -19.92 18.10 -15.47
N MET A 373 -20.16 16.80 -15.60
CA MET A 373 -20.33 15.91 -14.46
C MET A 373 -19.05 15.12 -14.17
N ASN A 374 -18.66 15.07 -12.91
CA ASN A 374 -17.55 14.29 -12.42
C ASN A 374 -17.94 12.82 -12.30
N ILE A 375 -17.18 11.92 -12.93
CA ILE A 375 -17.36 10.48 -12.83
C ILE A 375 -16.07 9.90 -12.28
N TYR A 376 -16.14 9.28 -11.13
CA TYR A 376 -15.04 8.58 -10.50
C TYR A 376 -15.05 7.12 -10.94
N PRO A 377 -14.03 6.65 -11.71
CA PRO A 377 -13.98 5.25 -12.18
C PRO A 377 -14.12 4.24 -11.06
N ALA A 378 -13.48 4.47 -9.91
CA ALA A 378 -13.57 3.58 -8.76
C ALA A 378 -15.00 3.42 -8.20
N GLU A 379 -15.80 4.47 -8.29
CA GLU A 379 -17.22 4.42 -7.87
C GLU A 379 -18.03 3.53 -8.80
N VAL A 380 -17.92 3.74 -10.11
CA VAL A 380 -18.61 2.94 -11.13
C VAL A 380 -18.20 1.48 -11.05
N GLU A 381 -16.89 1.21 -10.97
CA GLU A 381 -16.32 -0.14 -10.80
C GLU A 381 -16.84 -0.82 -9.53
N GLY A 382 -16.91 -0.08 -8.43
CA GLY A 382 -17.42 -0.59 -7.17
C GLY A 382 -18.89 -0.98 -7.23
N VAL A 383 -19.74 -0.23 -7.96
CA VAL A 383 -21.16 -0.60 -8.19
C VAL A 383 -21.26 -1.90 -8.97
N LEU A 384 -20.52 -2.00 -10.08
CA LEU A 384 -20.59 -3.15 -10.97
C LEU A 384 -20.06 -4.44 -10.31
N LYS A 385 -19.03 -4.35 -9.46
CA LYS A 385 -18.46 -5.48 -8.70
C LYS A 385 -19.44 -6.10 -7.68
N GLN A 386 -20.60 -5.52 -7.46
CA GLN A 386 -21.65 -6.12 -6.63
C GLN A 386 -22.36 -7.29 -7.31
N ASP A 387 -22.40 -7.30 -8.65
CA ASP A 387 -22.90 -8.44 -9.41
C ASP A 387 -21.84 -9.56 -9.38
N SER A 388 -22.26 -10.74 -8.91
CA SER A 388 -21.36 -11.90 -8.74
C SER A 388 -20.73 -12.40 -10.05
N ARG A 389 -21.30 -12.05 -11.19
CA ARG A 389 -20.75 -12.38 -12.52
C ARG A 389 -19.57 -11.51 -12.90
N VAL A 390 -19.43 -10.31 -12.31
CA VAL A 390 -18.29 -9.41 -12.54
C VAL A 390 -17.09 -9.87 -11.71
N LYS A 391 -16.04 -10.32 -12.39
CA LYS A 391 -14.76 -10.69 -11.75
C LYS A 391 -13.84 -9.48 -11.61
N GLU A 392 -13.59 -8.78 -12.74
CA GLU A 392 -12.78 -7.58 -12.78
C GLU A 392 -13.42 -6.56 -13.71
N VAL A 393 -13.26 -5.28 -13.42
CA VAL A 393 -13.77 -4.20 -14.25
C VAL A 393 -12.81 -3.00 -14.20
N LEU A 394 -12.60 -2.39 -15.34
CA LEU A 394 -11.79 -1.19 -15.54
C LEU A 394 -12.63 -0.17 -16.29
N VAL A 395 -12.91 0.95 -15.63
CA VAL A 395 -13.62 2.11 -16.20
C VAL A 395 -12.61 3.19 -16.55
N TYR A 396 -12.70 3.77 -17.74
CA TYR A 396 -11.80 4.79 -18.23
C TYR A 396 -12.52 5.85 -19.07
N GLY A 397 -11.94 7.04 -19.13
CA GLY A 397 -12.39 8.11 -20.02
C GLY A 397 -11.68 8.01 -21.36
N PHE A 398 -12.39 8.30 -22.45
CA PHE A 398 -11.81 8.48 -23.77
C PHE A 398 -12.44 9.67 -24.48
N HIS A 399 -11.64 10.34 -25.33
CA HIS A 399 -12.07 11.52 -26.06
C HIS A 399 -12.71 11.14 -27.40
N THR A 400 -13.80 11.82 -27.72
CA THR A 400 -14.45 11.76 -29.03
C THR A 400 -14.60 13.17 -29.58
N PRO A 401 -14.93 13.35 -30.87
CA PRO A 401 -15.27 14.66 -31.42
C PRO A 401 -16.43 15.37 -30.68
N PHE A 402 -17.25 14.61 -29.97
CA PHE A 402 -18.41 15.11 -29.20
C PHE A 402 -18.13 15.26 -27.69
N GLY A 403 -16.84 15.19 -27.27
CA GLY A 403 -16.43 15.32 -25.88
C GLY A 403 -16.00 13.98 -25.23
N THR A 404 -15.73 14.03 -23.95
CA THR A 404 -15.29 12.86 -23.17
C THR A 404 -16.43 11.88 -22.96
N GLN A 405 -16.17 10.61 -23.18
CA GLN A 405 -17.08 9.48 -22.96
C GLN A 405 -16.48 8.48 -21.97
N VAL A 406 -17.35 7.64 -21.39
CA VAL A 406 -16.98 6.55 -20.49
C VAL A 406 -16.81 5.28 -21.29
N GLY A 407 -15.65 4.62 -21.16
CA GLY A 407 -15.36 3.27 -21.66
C GLY A 407 -15.22 2.29 -20.50
N MET A 408 -15.40 1.01 -20.80
CA MET A 408 -15.23 -0.06 -19.81
C MET A 408 -14.67 -1.33 -20.45
N LYS A 409 -13.70 -1.95 -19.76
CA LYS A 409 -13.27 -3.33 -19.97
C LYS A 409 -13.71 -4.18 -18.80
N LEU A 410 -14.28 -5.35 -19.07
CA LEU A 410 -14.84 -6.21 -18.04
C LEU A 410 -14.42 -7.65 -18.23
N VAL A 411 -13.98 -8.28 -17.16
CA VAL A 411 -13.75 -9.73 -17.03
C VAL A 411 -14.90 -10.30 -16.21
N GLY A 412 -15.62 -11.27 -16.75
CA GLY A 412 -16.76 -11.83 -16.03
C GLY A 412 -17.54 -12.87 -16.83
N ASN A 413 -18.58 -13.41 -16.22
CA ASN A 413 -19.44 -14.45 -16.79
C ASN A 413 -20.67 -13.80 -17.45
N PHE A 414 -20.47 -13.24 -18.65
CA PHE A 414 -21.51 -12.62 -19.46
C PHE A 414 -21.49 -13.19 -20.88
N SER A 415 -22.65 -13.40 -21.46
CA SER A 415 -22.80 -13.94 -22.81
C SER A 415 -22.57 -12.88 -23.91
N SER A 416 -22.73 -11.59 -23.57
CA SER A 416 -22.59 -10.49 -24.51
C SER A 416 -22.42 -9.12 -23.84
N THR A 417 -21.86 -8.16 -24.58
CA THR A 417 -21.78 -6.75 -24.13
C THR A 417 -23.18 -6.12 -23.95
N LYS A 418 -24.21 -6.64 -24.61
CA LYS A 418 -25.62 -6.20 -24.44
C LYS A 418 -26.10 -6.51 -23.02
N GLU A 419 -25.80 -7.70 -22.51
CA GLU A 419 -26.16 -8.11 -21.14
C GLU A 419 -25.45 -7.21 -20.10
N VAL A 420 -24.15 -6.94 -20.30
CA VAL A 420 -23.41 -6.00 -19.43
C VAL A 420 -24.00 -4.60 -19.49
N ARG A 421 -24.41 -4.12 -20.66
CA ARG A 421 -25.05 -2.81 -20.80
C ARG A 421 -26.37 -2.74 -20.04
N GLN A 422 -27.17 -3.80 -20.07
CA GLN A 422 -28.43 -3.89 -19.29
C GLN A 422 -28.14 -3.81 -17.79
N LEU A 423 -27.11 -4.53 -17.33
CA LEU A 423 -26.65 -4.40 -15.94
C LEU A 423 -26.26 -2.95 -15.61
N CYS A 424 -25.41 -2.32 -16.44
CA CYS A 424 -25.02 -0.92 -16.21
C CYS A 424 -26.24 0.01 -16.12
N MET A 425 -27.21 -0.13 -17.02
CA MET A 425 -28.42 0.70 -17.04
C MET A 425 -29.30 0.47 -15.82
N SER A 426 -29.29 -0.71 -15.22
CA SER A 426 -30.11 -1.02 -14.03
C SER A 426 -29.53 -0.50 -12.71
N VAL A 427 -28.18 -0.29 -12.64
CA VAL A 427 -27.48 0.02 -11.38
C VAL A 427 -26.72 1.35 -11.38
N LEU A 428 -26.52 1.98 -12.56
CA LEU A 428 -25.79 3.23 -12.71
C LEU A 428 -26.68 4.38 -13.17
N PRO A 429 -26.43 5.61 -12.73
CA PRO A 429 -27.00 6.80 -13.35
C PRO A 429 -26.67 6.86 -14.85
N SER A 430 -27.55 7.39 -15.67
CA SER A 430 -27.41 7.39 -17.14
C SER A 430 -26.11 8.02 -17.66
N PHE A 431 -25.60 9.05 -16.99
CA PHE A 431 -24.36 9.71 -17.38
C PHE A 431 -23.10 8.86 -17.10
N GLN A 432 -23.16 7.91 -16.15
CA GLN A 432 -22.09 6.98 -15.80
C GLN A 432 -22.09 5.73 -16.68
N VAL A 433 -23.18 5.45 -17.41
CA VAL A 433 -23.29 4.25 -18.27
C VAL A 433 -22.23 4.34 -19.37
N PRO A 434 -21.36 3.29 -19.52
CA PRO A 434 -20.31 3.28 -20.51
C PRO A 434 -20.85 3.33 -21.96
N ALA A 435 -20.27 4.19 -22.81
CA ALA A 435 -20.55 4.25 -24.23
C ALA A 435 -19.94 3.05 -24.96
N VAL A 436 -18.74 2.62 -24.54
CA VAL A 436 -18.03 1.45 -25.08
C VAL A 436 -17.86 0.42 -23.95
N ILE A 437 -18.17 -0.83 -24.25
CA ILE A 437 -18.04 -1.98 -23.34
C ILE A 437 -17.27 -3.08 -24.09
N GLU A 438 -16.17 -3.52 -23.50
CA GLU A 438 -15.33 -4.61 -23.99
C GLU A 438 -15.33 -5.76 -22.96
N LEU A 439 -15.70 -6.97 -23.41
CA LEU A 439 -15.47 -8.19 -22.64
C LEU A 439 -14.06 -8.70 -22.95
N VAL A 440 -13.25 -8.92 -21.93
CA VAL A 440 -11.86 -9.34 -22.05
C VAL A 440 -11.57 -10.51 -21.11
N ASP A 441 -10.56 -11.33 -21.45
CA ASP A 441 -10.17 -12.47 -20.61
C ASP A 441 -9.39 -12.04 -19.37
N SER A 442 -8.65 -10.92 -19.46
CA SER A 442 -7.89 -10.35 -18.35
C SER A 442 -7.73 -8.84 -18.52
N LEU A 443 -7.56 -8.13 -17.40
CA LEU A 443 -7.19 -6.71 -17.41
C LEU A 443 -5.67 -6.54 -17.37
N PRO A 444 -5.11 -5.49 -17.98
CA PRO A 444 -3.69 -5.19 -17.89
C PRO A 444 -3.35 -4.85 -16.44
N LYS A 445 -2.34 -5.51 -15.87
CA LYS A 445 -1.88 -5.31 -14.50
C LYS A 445 -0.40 -4.94 -14.48
N ASN A 446 -0.03 -4.09 -13.53
CA ASN A 446 1.38 -3.87 -13.23
C ASN A 446 1.92 -5.02 -12.35
N GLY A 447 3.22 -5.01 -12.08
CA GLY A 447 3.86 -6.03 -11.25
C GLY A 447 3.33 -6.14 -9.82
N SER A 448 2.65 -5.11 -9.31
CA SER A 448 1.96 -5.16 -8.00
C SER A 448 0.54 -5.73 -8.06
N GLY A 449 0.10 -6.21 -9.23
CA GLY A 449 -1.26 -6.72 -9.44
C GLY A 449 -2.33 -5.65 -9.57
N LYS A 450 -1.95 -4.37 -9.56
CA LYS A 450 -2.87 -3.23 -9.73
C LYS A 450 -3.18 -3.05 -11.22
N THR A 451 -4.45 -2.88 -11.55
CA THR A 451 -4.90 -2.64 -12.92
C THR A 451 -4.32 -1.34 -13.47
N ILE A 452 -3.74 -1.41 -14.67
CA ILE A 452 -3.21 -0.25 -15.40
C ILE A 452 -4.39 0.44 -16.10
N ARG A 453 -4.68 1.70 -15.71
CA ARG A 453 -5.81 2.46 -16.27
C ARG A 453 -5.51 3.16 -17.60
N ARG A 454 -4.22 3.46 -17.85
CA ARG A 454 -3.76 4.12 -19.08
C ARG A 454 -2.76 3.19 -19.78
N ALA A 455 -3.07 2.80 -21.00
CA ALA A 455 -2.16 2.11 -21.91
C ALA A 455 -1.38 3.15 -22.72
#